data_bd7dc6a22a4ecf87be73258296f6b16e
#
_entry.id   bd7dc6a22a4ecf87be73258296f6b16e
#
_cell.length_a   1.000
_cell.length_b   1.000
_cell.length_c   1.000
_cell.angle_alpha   90.00
_cell.angle_beta   90.00
_cell.angle_gamma   90.00
#
_symmetry.space_group_name_H-M   'P 1'
#
loop_
_entity.id
_entity.type
_entity.pdbx_description
1 polymer ?
#
loop_
_entity_poly.entity_id
_entity_poly.type
_entity_poly.pdbx_seq_one_letter_code
_entity_poly.pdbx_strand_id
1 'polypeptide(L)' 'MNADLDALDQGISLLIGWTQQLRSDNSLLRQQLAAAQAENQQCTDRANTARARLEALLAQLPAGTGA' A
#
# COMPACT_ATOMS: atom_id res chain seq x y z
N MET A 1 8.54 -28.01 40.68
CA MET A 1 9.48 -26.96 40.28
C MET A 1 9.80 -27.00 38.80
N ASN A 2 10.13 -28.16 38.25
CA ASN A 2 10.44 -28.26 36.82
C ASN A 2 9.23 -27.94 35.95
N ALA A 3 8.01 -28.26 36.38
CA ALA A 3 6.80 -27.97 35.62
C ALA A 3 6.55 -26.45 35.45
N ASP A 4 6.86 -25.68 36.48
CA ASP A 4 6.69 -24.23 36.42
C ASP A 4 7.74 -23.58 35.50
N LEU A 5 8.97 -24.08 35.56
CA LEU A 5 10.04 -23.62 34.66
C LEU A 5 9.75 -24.00 33.21
N ASP A 6 9.22 -25.20 32.97
CA ASP A 6 8.85 -25.66 31.65
C ASP A 6 7.70 -24.83 31.10
N ALA A 7 6.70 -24.52 31.93
CA ALA A 7 5.58 -23.67 31.51
C ALA A 7 6.04 -22.26 31.17
N LEU A 8 6.96 -21.69 31.91
CA LEU A 8 7.55 -20.39 31.66
C LEU A 8 8.34 -20.39 30.34
N ASP A 9 9.15 -21.43 30.14
CA ASP A 9 9.95 -21.60 28.93
C ASP A 9 9.04 -21.71 27.70
N GLN A 10 7.96 -22.48 27.80
CA GLN A 10 6.97 -22.59 26.72
C GLN A 10 6.30 -21.25 26.43
N GLY A 11 5.95 -20.48 27.48
CA GLY A 11 5.37 -19.17 27.33
C GLY A 11 6.30 -18.19 26.62
N ILE A 12 7.59 -18.22 26.99
CA ILE A 12 8.61 -17.39 26.34
C ILE A 12 8.75 -17.77 24.88
N SER A 13 8.79 -19.06 24.57
CA SER A 13 8.89 -19.56 23.20
C SER A 13 7.70 -19.12 22.35
N LEU A 14 6.50 -19.17 22.91
CA LEU A 14 5.29 -18.69 22.24
C LEU A 14 5.37 -17.20 21.95
N LEU A 15 5.81 -16.40 22.92
CA LEU A 15 5.96 -14.95 22.74
C LEU A 15 6.98 -14.62 21.66
N ILE A 16 8.08 -15.34 21.63
CA ILE A 16 9.10 -15.17 20.59
C ILE A 16 8.50 -15.49 19.22
N GLY A 17 7.76 -16.60 19.12
CA GLY A 17 7.09 -16.98 17.88
C GLY A 17 6.09 -15.92 17.41
N TRP A 18 5.27 -15.42 18.33
CA TRP A 18 4.30 -14.36 18.02
C TRP A 18 4.99 -13.07 17.60
N THR A 19 6.09 -12.70 18.25
CA THR A 19 6.86 -11.51 17.91
C THR A 19 7.43 -11.63 16.49
N GLN A 20 7.97 -12.78 16.15
CA GLN A 20 8.50 -13.04 14.81
C GLN A 20 7.39 -12.97 13.76
N GLN A 21 6.23 -13.54 14.07
CA GLN A 21 5.07 -13.51 13.18
C GLN A 21 4.59 -12.08 12.98
N LEU A 22 4.50 -11.30 14.05
CA LEU A 22 4.09 -9.89 13.98
C LEU A 22 5.07 -9.06 13.15
N ARG A 23 6.36 -9.30 13.29
CA ARG A 23 7.38 -8.62 12.49
C ARG A 23 7.24 -8.95 11.02
N SER A 24 7.01 -10.22 10.73
CA SER A 24 6.80 -10.68 9.34
C SER A 24 5.55 -10.05 8.75
N ASP A 25 4.43 -10.08 9.48
CA ASP A 25 3.17 -9.47 9.05
C ASP A 25 3.32 -7.97 8.85
N ASN A 26 4.02 -7.30 9.76
CA ASN A 26 4.26 -5.86 9.67
C ASN A 26 5.07 -5.51 8.43
N SER A 27 6.12 -6.28 8.15
CA SER A 27 6.94 -6.09 6.95
C SER A 27 6.11 -6.28 5.68
N LEU A 28 5.29 -7.33 5.64
CA LEU A 28 4.42 -7.60 4.50
C LEU A 28 3.41 -6.48 4.29
N LEU A 29 2.76 -6.04 5.39
CA LEU A 29 1.77 -4.96 5.32
C LEU A 29 2.40 -3.65 4.85
N ARG A 30 3.62 -3.35 5.28
CA ARG A 30 4.35 -2.15 4.81
C ARG A 30 4.65 -2.23 3.32
N GLN A 31 5.04 -3.41 2.84
CA GLN A 31 5.27 -3.63 1.40
C GLN A 31 3.98 -3.45 0.61
N GLN A 32 2.88 -4.01 1.10
CA GLN A 32 1.58 -3.88 0.46
C GLN A 32 1.11 -2.43 0.43
N LEU A 33 1.32 -1.70 1.53
CA LEU A 33 0.98 -0.28 1.60
C LEU A 33 1.79 0.53 0.60
N ALA A 34 3.10 0.30 0.53
CA ALA A 34 3.96 0.99 -0.42
C ALA A 34 3.53 0.73 -1.85
N ALA A 35 3.19 -0.52 -2.18
CA ALA A 35 2.69 -0.89 -3.50
C ALA A 35 1.37 -0.20 -3.83
N ALA A 36 0.45 -0.17 -2.86
CA ALA A 36 -0.85 0.49 -3.04
C ALA A 36 -0.70 2.00 -3.24
N GLN A 37 0.22 2.63 -2.49
CA GLN A 37 0.51 4.06 -2.64
C GLN A 37 1.11 4.36 -4.01
N ALA A 38 2.01 3.49 -4.50
CA ALA A 38 2.61 3.64 -5.82
C ALA A 38 1.56 3.51 -6.92
N GLU A 39 0.66 2.53 -6.81
CA GLU A 39 -0.44 2.35 -7.75
C GLU A 39 -1.38 3.55 -7.75
N ASN A 40 -1.69 4.07 -6.56
CA ASN A 40 -2.55 5.24 -6.42
C ASN A 40 -1.91 6.47 -7.10
N GLN A 41 -0.63 6.69 -6.88
CA GLN A 41 0.10 7.78 -7.50
C GLN A 41 0.11 7.65 -9.02
N GLN A 42 0.34 6.44 -9.52
CA GLN A 42 0.34 6.16 -10.96
C GLN A 42 -1.04 6.43 -11.56
N CYS A 43 -2.10 6.02 -10.87
CA CYS A 43 -3.48 6.27 -11.30
C CYS A 43 -3.77 7.77 -11.37
N THR A 44 -3.35 8.51 -10.34
CA THR A 44 -3.50 9.97 -10.30
C THR A 44 -2.75 10.64 -11.43
N ASP A 45 -1.51 10.22 -11.68
CA ASP A 45 -0.69 10.77 -12.75
C ASP A 45 -1.32 10.51 -14.14
N ARG A 46 -1.85 9.32 -14.35
CA ARG A 46 -2.55 8.98 -15.60
C ARG A 46 -3.80 9.81 -15.78
N ALA A 47 -4.57 10.00 -14.72
CA ALA A 47 -5.78 10.82 -14.75
C ALA A 47 -5.43 12.27 -15.07
N ASN A 48 -4.39 12.82 -14.47
CA ASN A 48 -3.93 14.18 -14.72
C ASN A 48 -3.42 14.34 -16.15
N THR A 49 -2.69 13.36 -16.66
CA THR A 49 -2.20 13.35 -18.04
C THR A 49 -3.36 13.33 -19.04
N ALA A 50 -4.34 12.46 -18.78
CA ALA A 50 -5.54 12.37 -19.64
C ALA A 50 -6.31 13.68 -19.63
N ARG A 51 -6.45 14.30 -18.46
CA ARG A 51 -7.12 15.60 -18.33
C ARG A 51 -6.38 16.68 -19.11
N ALA A 52 -5.05 16.74 -18.99
CA ALA A 52 -4.25 17.72 -19.72
C ALA A 52 -4.37 17.56 -21.22
N ARG A 53 -4.37 16.31 -21.70
CA ARG A 53 -4.54 16.02 -23.13
C ARG A 53 -5.93 16.43 -23.62
N LEU A 54 -6.95 16.16 -22.82
CA LEU A 54 -8.31 16.54 -23.16
C LEU A 54 -8.45 18.06 -23.21
N GLU A 55 -7.91 18.78 -22.23
CA GLU A 55 -7.91 20.23 -22.19
C GLU A 55 -7.18 20.82 -23.40
N ALA A 56 -6.05 20.21 -23.77
CA ALA A 56 -5.30 20.65 -24.97
C ALA A 56 -6.10 20.46 -26.26
N LEU A 57 -6.81 19.34 -26.38
CA LEU A 57 -7.69 19.09 -27.52
C LEU A 57 -8.85 20.08 -27.57
N LEU A 58 -9.47 20.35 -26.43
CA LEU A 58 -10.56 21.32 -26.34
C LEU A 58 -10.07 22.73 -26.73
N ALA A 59 -8.86 23.09 -26.33
CA ALA A 59 -8.27 24.38 -26.65
C ALA A 59 -7.95 24.51 -28.18
N GLN A 60 -7.74 23.41 -28.86
CA GLN A 60 -7.45 23.38 -30.28
C GLN A 60 -8.70 23.43 -31.15
N LEU A 61 -9.88 23.22 -30.57
CA LEU A 61 -11.11 23.28 -31.35
C LEU A 61 -11.37 24.73 -31.80
N PRO A 62 -11.69 24.95 -33.09
CA PRO A 62 -12.00 26.29 -33.55
C PRO A 62 -13.25 26.85 -32.89
N ALA A 63 -13.24 28.14 -32.61
CA ALA A 63 -14.42 28.82 -32.10
C ALA A 63 -15.56 28.71 -33.14
N GLY A 64 -16.74 28.32 -32.66
CA GLY A 64 -17.89 28.16 -33.55
C GLY A 64 -18.09 26.75 -34.10
N THR A 65 -17.20 25.79 -33.79
CA THR A 65 -17.37 24.42 -34.30
C THR A 65 -18.61 23.76 -33.73
N GLY A 66 -19.11 24.22 -32.61
CA GLY A 66 -20.34 23.71 -32.05
C GLY A 66 -21.60 24.45 -32.44
N ALA A 67 -21.47 25.41 -33.27
CA ALA A 67 -22.59 26.23 -33.74
C ALA A 67 -23.32 25.57 -34.92
#